data_f30357b7f5aad363bdd89bf1438da2a4
#
_entry.id   f30357b7f5aad363bdd89bf1438da2a4
#
_cell.length_a   1.000
_cell.length_b   1.000
_cell.length_c   1.000
_cell.angle_alpha   90.00
_cell.angle_beta   90.00
_cell.angle_gamma   90.00
#
_symmetry.space_group_name_H-M   'P 1'
#
loop_
_entity.id
_entity.type
_entity.pdbx_description
1 polymer ?
#
loop_
_entity_poly.entity_id
_entity_poly.type
_entity_poly.pdbx_seq_one_letter_code
_entity_poly.pdbx_strand_id
1 'polypeptide(L)'
;MRLNRFMIRPLVEQALREELGPGDTTGGFLVGDDPVQTAQIYAKGTGIVCGLLLADETIKQIDPEAQIEYAVQDGDPVGPGTVLLRIKARASTFFIIERNALDWIQQMSGIATKTRRYADLVKHTKVRVTDTRKGWPGLRMIMKYAVRVGGAHNHIFSLANCILVKDNHIKIAGSITNAIETLRATAQHTFKIEVECETLEMVEEALACGVEIIMFDNMDLDEMKAGLKLVNGRAMTEASGSINEQTIVPIAETGVDIISVGDLTHSIRALDISLDVQDIKPSAQRTIRRLKEAAR
;
A
#
# COMPACT_ATOMS: atom_id res chain seq x y z
N MET A 1 -0.20 9.89 -6.64
CA MET A 1 -0.72 10.56 -5.42
C MET A 1 0.47 11.00 -4.59
N ARG A 2 0.44 12.20 -4.01
CA ARG A 2 1.45 12.66 -3.03
C ARG A 2 0.76 12.82 -1.69
N LEU A 3 1.35 12.29 -0.63
CA LEU A 3 0.91 12.59 0.73
C LEU A 3 1.31 14.03 1.09
N ASN A 4 0.49 14.69 1.90
CA ASN A 4 0.82 15.97 2.51
C ASN A 4 0.42 15.96 3.99
N ARG A 5 0.98 16.87 4.77
CA ARG A 5 0.77 16.92 6.22
C ARG A 5 -0.70 17.11 6.61
N PHE A 6 -1.45 17.92 5.85
CA PHE A 6 -2.88 18.13 6.12
C PHE A 6 -3.69 16.83 6.08
N MET A 7 -3.36 15.94 5.11
CA MET A 7 -4.07 14.66 4.96
C MET A 7 -3.71 13.65 6.05
N ILE A 8 -2.46 13.61 6.49
CA ILE A 8 -1.97 12.59 7.42
C ILE A 8 -2.05 13.02 8.89
N ARG A 9 -2.08 14.32 9.18
CA ARG A 9 -2.09 14.86 10.55
C ARG A 9 -3.18 14.25 11.45
N PRO A 10 -4.44 14.13 11.04
CA PRO A 10 -5.48 13.54 11.91
C PRO A 10 -5.20 12.05 12.20
N LEU A 11 -4.63 11.34 11.25
CA LEU A 11 -4.29 9.93 11.39
C LEU A 11 -3.14 9.72 12.39
N VAL A 12 -2.09 10.55 12.28
CA VAL A 12 -0.95 10.54 13.20
C VAL A 12 -1.41 10.96 14.62
N GLU A 13 -2.25 11.98 14.73
CA GLU A 13 -2.79 12.41 16.01
C GLU A 13 -3.60 11.30 16.70
N GLN A 14 -4.41 10.57 15.95
CA GLN A 14 -5.17 9.44 16.50
C GLN A 14 -4.25 8.35 17.04
N ALA A 15 -3.21 7.98 16.29
CA ALA A 15 -2.23 6.97 16.72
C ALA A 15 -1.44 7.42 17.95
N LEU A 16 -1.03 8.70 18.02
CA LEU A 16 -0.37 9.26 19.20
C LEU A 16 -1.27 9.30 20.43
N ARG A 17 -2.56 9.58 20.27
CA ARG A 17 -3.54 9.53 21.38
C ARG A 17 -3.70 8.11 21.93
N GLU A 18 -3.69 7.08 21.07
CA GLU A 18 -3.73 5.67 21.46
C GLU A 18 -2.47 5.30 22.26
N GLU A 19 -1.28 5.68 21.80
CA GLU A 19 0.01 5.36 22.43
C GLU A 19 0.18 6.08 23.77
N LEU A 20 -0.10 7.37 23.82
CA LEU A 20 0.09 8.16 25.02
C LEU A 20 -0.93 7.86 26.13
N GLY A 21 -2.19 7.56 25.77
CA GLY A 21 -3.23 7.44 26.79
C GLY A 21 -3.21 8.63 27.78
N PRO A 22 -3.07 8.37 29.08
CA PRO A 22 -2.94 9.42 30.10
C PRO A 22 -1.51 9.99 30.25
N GLY A 23 -0.50 9.46 29.52
CA GLY A 23 0.88 9.94 29.52
C GLY A 23 1.95 8.85 29.58
N ASP A 24 3.20 9.24 29.30
CA ASP A 24 4.37 8.34 29.40
C ASP A 24 4.87 8.24 30.83
N THR A 25 4.53 7.14 31.50
CA THR A 25 4.93 6.89 32.89
C THR A 25 6.45 6.73 33.05
N THR A 26 7.10 6.00 32.11
CA THR A 26 8.54 5.73 32.20
C THR A 26 9.38 6.96 31.90
N GLY A 27 9.13 7.61 30.77
CA GLY A 27 9.85 8.81 30.34
C GLY A 27 9.62 9.98 31.29
N GLY A 28 8.38 10.16 31.76
CA GLY A 28 8.05 11.25 32.69
C GLY A 28 8.82 11.21 34.02
N PHE A 29 9.27 10.03 34.47
CA PHE A 29 10.12 9.90 35.65
C PHE A 29 11.62 9.89 35.35
N LEU A 30 12.00 9.52 34.13
CA LEU A 30 13.40 9.28 33.77
C LEU A 30 14.11 10.55 33.29
N VAL A 31 13.38 11.47 32.62
CA VAL A 31 13.95 12.64 31.95
C VAL A 31 13.77 13.90 32.82
N GLY A 32 14.74 14.21 33.69
CA GLY A 32 14.67 15.37 34.57
C GLY A 32 14.66 16.71 33.79
N ASP A 33 15.81 17.13 33.29
CA ASP A 33 15.98 18.43 32.57
C ASP A 33 15.66 18.34 31.08
N ASP A 34 15.17 17.17 30.59
CA ASP A 34 14.77 16.88 29.21
C ASP A 34 15.79 17.37 28.15
N PRO A 35 17.06 16.91 28.20
CA PRO A 35 18.11 17.43 27.34
C PRO A 35 17.87 17.07 25.89
N VAL A 36 18.34 17.94 24.96
CA VAL A 36 18.34 17.64 23.52
C VAL A 36 19.32 16.52 23.24
N GLN A 37 18.86 15.50 22.52
CA GLN A 37 19.61 14.31 22.12
C GLN A 37 19.51 14.11 20.61
N THR A 38 20.34 13.20 20.10
CA THR A 38 20.27 12.71 18.71
C THR A 38 19.83 11.26 18.67
N ALA A 39 19.12 10.88 17.61
CA ALA A 39 18.74 9.50 17.35
C ALA A 39 18.80 9.19 15.85
N GLN A 40 18.83 7.90 15.53
CA GLN A 40 18.79 7.42 14.16
C GLN A 40 17.70 6.36 14.02
N ILE A 41 16.88 6.51 12.97
CA ILE A 41 16.03 5.41 12.49
C ILE A 41 16.77 4.74 11.34
N TYR A 42 16.92 3.42 11.39
CA TYR A 42 17.70 2.65 10.40
C TYR A 42 17.06 1.29 10.10
N ALA A 43 17.28 0.81 8.87
CA ALA A 43 16.79 -0.49 8.42
C ALA A 43 17.65 -1.64 9.00
N LYS A 44 16.99 -2.72 9.42
CA LYS A 44 17.59 -4.01 9.76
C LYS A 44 17.30 -5.08 8.71
N GLY A 45 16.23 -4.87 7.93
CA GLY A 45 15.87 -5.71 6.79
C GLY A 45 16.21 -5.06 5.45
N THR A 46 15.97 -5.81 4.36
CA THR A 46 16.09 -5.34 2.97
C THR A 46 14.72 -5.09 2.37
N GLY A 47 14.50 -3.95 1.72
CA GLY A 47 13.23 -3.61 1.10
C GLY A 47 13.21 -2.21 0.47
N ILE A 48 12.01 -1.74 0.19
CA ILE A 48 11.72 -0.40 -0.31
C ILE A 48 11.18 0.43 0.85
N VAL A 49 11.86 1.53 1.19
CA VAL A 49 11.40 2.41 2.27
C VAL A 49 10.18 3.20 1.86
N CYS A 50 9.24 3.36 2.80
CA CYS A 50 8.04 4.16 2.63
C CYS A 50 7.48 4.59 4.00
N GLY A 51 6.90 5.79 4.07
CA GLY A 51 6.26 6.29 5.29
C GLY A 51 7.08 7.31 6.08
N LEU A 52 8.16 7.82 5.52
CA LEU A 52 9.05 8.79 6.18
C LEU A 52 8.30 10.07 6.60
N LEU A 53 7.36 10.55 5.77
CA LEU A 53 6.56 11.73 6.11
C LEU A 53 5.63 11.49 7.30
N LEU A 54 5.13 10.27 7.49
CA LEU A 54 4.30 9.90 8.65
C LEU A 54 5.12 9.92 9.94
N ALA A 55 6.34 9.38 9.90
CA ALA A 55 7.26 9.42 11.03
C ALA A 55 7.67 10.87 11.37
N ASP A 56 7.98 11.67 10.37
CA ASP A 56 8.29 13.10 10.55
C ASP A 56 7.11 13.84 11.20
N GLU A 57 5.89 13.65 10.72
CA GLU A 57 4.70 14.27 11.31
C GLU A 57 4.47 13.79 12.75
N THR A 58 4.73 12.52 13.05
CA THR A 58 4.67 11.97 14.42
C THR A 58 5.63 12.70 15.35
N ILE A 59 6.87 12.89 14.92
CA ILE A 59 7.89 13.61 15.67
C ILE A 59 7.47 15.08 15.89
N LYS A 60 7.04 15.75 14.82
CA LYS A 60 6.68 17.16 14.83
C LYS A 60 5.42 17.48 15.63
N GLN A 61 4.50 16.55 15.80
CA GLN A 61 3.34 16.74 16.67
C GLN A 61 3.72 16.70 18.15
N ILE A 62 4.76 15.98 18.54
CA ILE A 62 5.25 15.91 19.92
C ILE A 62 6.31 17.00 20.20
N ASP A 63 7.24 17.20 19.28
CA ASP A 63 8.29 18.22 19.39
C ASP A 63 8.39 19.04 18.09
N PRO A 64 7.68 20.17 18.00
CA PRO A 64 7.74 21.06 16.84
C PRO A 64 9.15 21.58 16.52
N GLU A 65 10.03 21.68 17.53
CA GLU A 65 11.41 22.18 17.41
C GLU A 65 12.38 21.08 16.95
N ALA A 66 11.98 19.80 16.91
CA ALA A 66 12.80 18.70 16.47
C ALA A 66 13.39 18.97 15.07
N GLN A 67 14.67 18.69 14.88
CA GLN A 67 15.34 18.75 13.59
C GLN A 67 15.40 17.34 12.99
N ILE A 68 14.97 17.20 11.74
CA ILE A 68 14.87 15.89 11.06
C ILE A 68 15.59 15.98 9.72
N GLU A 69 16.59 15.12 9.55
CA GLU A 69 17.33 14.95 8.29
C GLU A 69 16.89 13.64 7.65
N TYR A 70 16.44 13.72 6.41
CA TYR A 70 16.13 12.55 5.59
C TYR A 70 17.39 12.04 4.91
N ALA A 71 17.87 10.86 5.28
CA ALA A 71 19.05 10.24 4.65
C ALA A 71 18.67 9.46 3.38
N VAL A 72 17.40 9.14 3.21
CA VAL A 72 16.80 8.47 2.05
C VAL A 72 15.43 9.08 1.73
N GLN A 73 14.83 8.68 0.61
CA GLN A 73 13.47 9.08 0.21
C GLN A 73 12.55 7.86 0.11
N ASP A 74 11.24 8.09 0.24
CA ASP A 74 10.24 7.04 -0.03
C ASP A 74 10.42 6.50 -1.46
N GLY A 75 10.59 5.18 -1.58
CA GLY A 75 10.86 4.48 -2.85
C GLY A 75 12.30 4.03 -3.02
N ASP A 76 13.23 4.51 -2.20
CA ASP A 76 14.61 4.05 -2.24
C ASP A 76 14.74 2.59 -1.74
N PRO A 77 15.60 1.79 -2.37
CA PRO A 77 15.97 0.48 -1.85
C PRO A 77 16.88 0.66 -0.63
N VAL A 78 16.59 -0.08 0.44
CA VAL A 78 17.36 -0.07 1.69
C VAL A 78 17.75 -1.46 2.11
N GLY A 79 18.84 -1.55 2.86
CA GLY A 79 19.34 -2.79 3.43
C GLY A 79 19.82 -2.62 4.87
N PRO A 80 20.27 -3.71 5.51
CA PRO A 80 20.70 -3.67 6.92
C PRO A 80 21.74 -2.59 7.20
N GLY A 81 21.43 -1.70 8.17
CA GLY A 81 22.27 -0.59 8.57
C GLY A 81 22.12 0.69 7.75
N THR A 82 21.23 0.73 6.76
CA THR A 82 20.91 1.98 6.05
C THR A 82 20.15 2.90 7.01
N VAL A 83 20.71 4.07 7.27
CA VAL A 83 20.04 5.14 8.05
C VAL A 83 18.95 5.75 7.20
N LEU A 84 17.75 5.89 7.76
CA LEU A 84 16.56 6.44 7.10
C LEU A 84 16.36 7.91 7.50
N LEU A 85 16.35 8.17 8.81
CA LEU A 85 16.21 9.52 9.40
C LEU A 85 17.29 9.71 10.47
N ARG A 86 17.82 10.95 10.55
CA ARG A 86 18.56 11.45 11.70
C ARG A 86 17.69 12.49 12.39
N ILE A 87 17.59 12.40 13.71
CA ILE A 87 16.68 13.22 14.50
C ILE A 87 17.47 13.87 15.62
N LYS A 88 17.24 15.17 15.83
CA LYS A 88 17.70 15.91 17.00
C LYS A 88 16.49 16.51 17.67
N ALA A 89 16.17 16.07 18.90
CA ALA A 89 14.96 16.41 19.62
C ALA A 89 15.18 16.31 21.13
N ARG A 90 14.21 16.71 21.94
CA ARG A 90 14.23 16.48 23.38
C ARG A 90 14.21 14.98 23.68
N ALA A 91 14.84 14.57 24.77
CA ALA A 91 14.96 13.15 25.13
C ALA A 91 13.59 12.49 25.36
N SER A 92 12.64 13.19 25.98
CA SER A 92 11.26 12.74 26.18
C SER A 92 10.55 12.42 24.85
N THR A 93 10.85 13.17 23.80
CA THR A 93 10.26 12.97 22.46
C THR A 93 10.51 11.56 21.97
N PHE A 94 11.73 11.04 22.09
CA PHE A 94 12.07 9.70 21.58
C PHE A 94 11.28 8.58 22.25
N PHE A 95 10.99 8.68 23.55
CA PHE A 95 10.20 7.67 24.25
C PHE A 95 8.75 7.64 23.75
N ILE A 96 8.18 8.82 23.46
CA ILE A 96 6.80 8.94 23.00
C ILE A 96 6.63 8.49 21.53
N ILE A 97 7.57 8.89 20.65
CA ILE A 97 7.38 8.72 19.20
C ILE A 97 7.87 7.36 18.68
N GLU A 98 8.73 6.65 19.42
CA GLU A 98 9.46 5.49 18.91
C GLU A 98 8.52 4.50 18.22
N ARG A 99 7.50 4.03 18.96
CA ARG A 99 6.62 2.97 18.45
C ARG A 99 5.88 3.42 17.20
N ASN A 100 5.18 4.55 17.26
CA ASN A 100 4.39 5.05 16.15
C ASN A 100 5.23 5.42 14.92
N ALA A 101 6.37 6.09 15.12
CA ALA A 101 7.25 6.45 14.02
C ALA A 101 7.81 5.21 13.31
N LEU A 102 8.19 4.18 14.07
CA LEU A 102 8.66 2.92 13.51
C LEU A 102 7.55 2.17 12.80
N ASP A 103 6.38 2.03 13.39
CA ASP A 103 5.27 1.27 12.82
C ASP A 103 4.82 1.85 11.48
N TRP A 104 4.74 3.17 11.33
CA TRP A 104 4.45 3.79 10.03
C TRP A 104 5.44 3.38 8.96
N ILE A 105 6.74 3.52 9.22
CA ILE A 105 7.76 3.17 8.22
C ILE A 105 7.78 1.66 7.98
N GLN A 106 7.69 0.83 9.02
CA GLN A 106 7.73 -0.63 8.92
C GLN A 106 6.58 -1.17 8.06
N GLN A 107 5.34 -0.74 8.34
CA GLN A 107 4.15 -1.21 7.63
C GLN A 107 4.09 -0.71 6.19
N MET A 108 4.34 0.59 5.99
CA MET A 108 4.32 1.19 4.65
C MET A 108 5.45 0.63 3.77
N SER A 109 6.64 0.43 4.33
CA SER A 109 7.76 -0.22 3.62
C SER A 109 7.47 -1.69 3.30
N GLY A 110 6.74 -2.39 4.16
CA GLY A 110 6.26 -3.75 3.89
C GLY A 110 5.38 -3.81 2.65
N ILE A 111 4.40 -2.90 2.54
CA ILE A 111 3.53 -2.77 1.37
C ILE A 111 4.36 -2.42 0.11
N ALA A 112 5.21 -1.40 0.20
CA ALA A 112 6.02 -0.95 -0.93
C ALA A 112 6.99 -2.04 -1.41
N THR A 113 7.61 -2.77 -0.50
CA THR A 113 8.53 -3.88 -0.81
C THR A 113 7.80 -5.02 -1.51
N LYS A 114 6.65 -5.43 -0.98
CA LYS A 114 5.82 -6.47 -1.61
C LYS A 114 5.37 -6.03 -2.99
N THR A 115 4.87 -4.82 -3.10
CA THR A 115 4.41 -4.25 -4.37
C THR A 115 5.53 -4.21 -5.42
N ARG A 116 6.74 -3.83 -5.03
CA ARG A 116 7.90 -3.84 -5.94
C ARG A 116 8.17 -5.23 -6.50
N ARG A 117 8.07 -6.29 -5.68
CA ARG A 117 8.24 -7.67 -6.18
C ARG A 117 7.24 -8.01 -7.26
N TYR A 118 5.94 -7.72 -7.03
CA TYR A 118 4.90 -7.95 -8.03
C TYR A 118 5.12 -7.16 -9.31
N ALA A 119 5.47 -5.87 -9.20
CA ALA A 119 5.76 -5.02 -10.35
C ALA A 119 6.98 -5.54 -11.16
N ASP A 120 8.02 -5.99 -10.47
CA ASP A 120 9.24 -6.53 -11.11
C ASP A 120 8.98 -7.86 -11.82
N LEU A 121 8.10 -8.73 -11.30
CA LEU A 121 7.74 -9.99 -11.90
C LEU A 121 7.11 -9.81 -13.30
N VAL A 122 6.33 -8.76 -13.49
CA VAL A 122 5.58 -8.52 -14.74
C VAL A 122 6.14 -7.39 -15.60
N LYS A 123 7.29 -6.80 -15.26
CA LYS A 123 7.88 -5.65 -15.97
C LYS A 123 8.17 -5.87 -17.46
N HIS A 124 8.24 -7.13 -17.90
CA HIS A 124 8.43 -7.52 -19.29
C HIS A 124 7.12 -7.44 -20.11
N THR A 125 5.98 -7.20 -19.47
CA THR A 125 4.67 -7.07 -20.10
C THR A 125 4.18 -5.62 -20.07
N LYS A 126 3.00 -5.36 -20.66
CA LYS A 126 2.33 -4.03 -20.61
C LYS A 126 1.30 -3.92 -19.50
N VAL A 127 1.09 -4.99 -18.74
CA VAL A 127 0.06 -5.06 -17.71
C VAL A 127 0.29 -4.04 -16.60
N ARG A 128 -0.78 -3.50 -16.06
CA ARG A 128 -0.75 -2.64 -14.88
C ARG A 128 -1.17 -3.42 -13.65
N VAL A 129 -0.25 -3.61 -12.72
CA VAL A 129 -0.60 -4.16 -11.39
C VAL A 129 -1.27 -3.07 -10.58
N THR A 130 -2.41 -3.39 -9.95
CA THR A 130 -3.13 -2.48 -9.06
C THR A 130 -3.42 -3.13 -7.71
N ASP A 131 -3.70 -2.29 -6.71
CA ASP A 131 -4.28 -2.74 -5.45
C ASP A 131 -5.80 -2.98 -5.58
N THR A 132 -6.43 -3.21 -4.44
CA THR A 132 -7.89 -3.33 -4.30
C THR A 132 -8.39 -2.42 -3.17
N ARG A 133 -9.62 -2.65 -2.67
CA ARG A 133 -10.11 -2.04 -1.43
C ARG A 133 -9.86 -2.89 -0.18
N LYS A 134 -9.25 -4.09 -0.33
CA LYS A 134 -8.89 -4.95 0.80
C LYS A 134 -7.72 -4.32 1.57
N GLY A 135 -7.82 -4.29 2.89
CA GLY A 135 -6.80 -3.70 3.75
C GLY A 135 -7.36 -3.21 5.08
N TRP A 136 -6.55 -2.51 5.86
CA TRP A 136 -6.96 -2.01 7.17
C TRP A 136 -7.94 -0.84 7.06
N PRO A 137 -9.08 -0.90 7.76
CA PRO A 137 -10.01 0.23 7.83
C PRO A 137 -9.34 1.50 8.34
N GLY A 138 -9.71 2.65 7.76
CA GLY A 138 -9.13 3.95 8.11
C GLY A 138 -7.78 4.27 7.47
N LEU A 139 -6.98 3.28 7.08
CA LEU A 139 -5.61 3.46 6.58
C LEU A 139 -5.47 3.42 5.05
N ARG A 140 -6.57 3.26 4.31
CA ARG A 140 -6.55 3.05 2.85
C ARG A 140 -5.72 4.07 2.08
N MET A 141 -5.78 5.33 2.46
CA MET A 141 -5.04 6.39 1.79
C MET A 141 -3.53 6.14 1.81
N ILE A 142 -2.96 5.85 2.99
CA ILE A 142 -1.52 5.64 3.14
C ILE A 142 -1.10 4.29 2.55
N MET A 143 -1.94 3.25 2.65
CA MET A 143 -1.68 1.96 2.03
C MET A 143 -1.60 2.09 0.50
N LYS A 144 -2.54 2.80 -0.13
CA LYS A 144 -2.51 3.08 -1.57
C LYS A 144 -1.32 3.94 -2.00
N TYR A 145 -0.89 4.86 -1.15
CA TYR A 145 0.35 5.59 -1.36
C TYR A 145 1.56 4.62 -1.39
N ALA A 146 1.66 3.70 -0.43
CA ALA A 146 2.75 2.73 -0.37
C ALA A 146 2.77 1.79 -1.60
N VAL A 147 1.60 1.41 -2.13
CA VAL A 147 1.49 0.67 -3.40
C VAL A 147 2.08 1.49 -4.55
N ARG A 148 1.79 2.81 -4.62
CA ARG A 148 2.40 3.69 -5.64
C ARG A 148 3.92 3.80 -5.50
N VAL A 149 4.40 3.93 -4.27
CA VAL A 149 5.85 3.94 -3.96
C VAL A 149 6.53 2.64 -4.39
N GLY A 150 5.86 1.50 -4.22
CA GLY A 150 6.32 0.20 -4.69
C GLY A 150 6.36 0.04 -6.21
N GLY A 151 5.76 0.95 -6.99
CA GLY A 151 5.81 0.97 -8.45
C GLY A 151 4.56 0.42 -9.15
N ALA A 152 3.50 0.05 -8.41
CA ALA A 152 2.22 -0.35 -8.97
C ALA A 152 1.22 0.83 -9.05
N HIS A 153 0.00 0.55 -9.43
CA HIS A 153 -1.09 1.51 -9.60
C HIS A 153 -2.14 1.33 -8.51
N ASN A 154 -3.11 2.23 -8.45
CA ASN A 154 -4.24 2.10 -7.55
C ASN A 154 -5.52 1.81 -8.34
N HIS A 155 -6.31 0.85 -7.86
CA HIS A 155 -7.71 0.71 -8.18
C HIS A 155 -8.54 1.78 -7.43
N ILE A 156 -9.86 1.71 -7.42
CA ILE A 156 -10.72 2.71 -6.78
C ILE A 156 -10.40 2.92 -5.30
N PHE A 157 -10.50 4.17 -4.83
CA PHE A 157 -10.31 4.55 -3.42
C PHE A 157 -11.53 4.28 -2.56
N SER A 158 -12.71 4.52 -3.12
CA SER A 158 -13.98 4.44 -2.42
C SER A 158 -15.09 4.05 -3.38
N LEU A 159 -16.28 3.82 -2.85
CA LEU A 159 -17.49 3.54 -3.65
C LEU A 159 -17.91 4.72 -4.54
N ALA A 160 -17.35 5.92 -4.30
CA ALA A 160 -17.70 7.14 -5.04
C ALA A 160 -16.82 7.41 -6.27
N ASN A 161 -15.83 6.56 -6.58
CA ASN A 161 -14.86 6.87 -7.65
C ASN A 161 -15.19 6.20 -9.01
N CYS A 162 -15.94 5.11 -9.00
CA CYS A 162 -16.25 4.31 -10.18
C CYS A 162 -17.48 3.46 -9.89
N ILE A 163 -18.18 3.05 -10.91
CA ILE A 163 -19.21 2.03 -10.81
C ILE A 163 -18.55 0.69 -11.04
N LEU A 164 -18.59 -0.16 -10.00
CA LEU A 164 -18.12 -1.54 -10.05
C LEU A 164 -19.29 -2.48 -9.74
N VAL A 165 -19.80 -3.14 -10.77
CA VAL A 165 -20.89 -4.10 -10.68
C VAL A 165 -20.33 -5.47 -10.33
N LYS A 166 -20.80 -6.01 -9.22
CA LYS A 166 -20.37 -7.30 -8.66
C LYS A 166 -21.49 -8.33 -8.69
N ASP A 167 -21.17 -9.59 -8.41
CA ASP A 167 -22.07 -10.71 -8.33
C ASP A 167 -23.37 -10.40 -7.57
N ASN A 168 -23.28 -9.80 -6.39
CA ASN A 168 -24.44 -9.44 -5.59
C ASN A 168 -25.27 -8.31 -6.20
N HIS A 169 -24.66 -7.39 -6.92
CA HIS A 169 -25.40 -6.36 -7.66
C HIS A 169 -26.19 -6.99 -8.81
N ILE A 170 -25.57 -7.92 -9.55
CA ILE A 170 -26.21 -8.66 -10.64
C ILE A 170 -27.39 -9.48 -10.15
N LYS A 171 -27.20 -10.22 -9.04
CA LYS A 171 -28.28 -11.01 -8.40
C LYS A 171 -29.48 -10.15 -8.01
N ILE A 172 -29.24 -8.96 -7.46
CA ILE A 172 -30.31 -8.02 -7.07
C ILE A 172 -31.02 -7.43 -8.30
N ALA A 173 -30.26 -7.07 -9.33
CA ALA A 173 -30.82 -6.50 -10.57
C ALA A 173 -31.48 -7.54 -11.48
N GLY A 174 -31.14 -8.83 -11.30
CA GLY A 174 -31.62 -9.95 -12.09
C GLY A 174 -30.79 -10.30 -13.32
N SER A 175 -30.01 -9.35 -13.87
CA SER A 175 -29.04 -9.55 -14.97
C SER A 175 -28.01 -8.44 -15.01
N ILE A 176 -26.92 -8.61 -15.77
CA ILE A 176 -25.96 -7.55 -16.08
C ILE A 176 -26.68 -6.45 -16.87
N THR A 177 -27.47 -6.80 -17.87
CA THR A 177 -28.23 -5.85 -18.71
C THR A 177 -29.09 -4.93 -17.85
N ASN A 178 -29.93 -5.47 -16.98
CA ASN A 178 -30.80 -4.68 -16.10
C ASN A 178 -29.99 -3.75 -15.18
N ALA A 179 -28.86 -4.24 -14.62
CA ALA A 179 -27.98 -3.45 -13.77
C ALA A 179 -27.41 -2.25 -14.56
N ILE A 180 -26.87 -2.50 -15.76
CA ILE A 180 -26.22 -1.46 -16.58
C ILE A 180 -27.23 -0.43 -17.08
N GLU A 181 -28.41 -0.86 -17.55
CA GLU A 181 -29.47 0.05 -17.99
C GLU A 181 -29.92 0.98 -16.87
N THR A 182 -30.16 0.42 -15.66
CA THR A 182 -30.52 1.20 -14.48
C THR A 182 -29.43 2.21 -14.09
N LEU A 183 -28.17 1.76 -14.07
CA LEU A 183 -27.03 2.62 -13.73
C LEU A 183 -26.85 3.75 -14.75
N ARG A 184 -26.97 3.47 -16.04
CA ARG A 184 -26.84 4.51 -17.10
C ARG A 184 -27.97 5.55 -17.07
N ALA A 185 -29.16 5.14 -16.66
CA ALA A 185 -30.31 6.05 -16.51
C ALA A 185 -30.17 6.99 -15.31
N THR A 186 -29.40 6.61 -14.26
CA THR A 186 -29.38 7.32 -12.98
C THR A 186 -28.02 7.87 -12.57
N ALA A 187 -26.93 7.27 -13.03
CA ALA A 187 -25.58 7.65 -12.64
C ALA A 187 -25.06 8.87 -13.42
N GLN A 188 -24.01 9.51 -12.88
CA GLN A 188 -23.32 10.60 -13.56
C GLN A 188 -22.60 10.08 -14.81
N HIS A 189 -22.72 10.81 -15.92
CA HIS A 189 -22.15 10.45 -17.23
C HIS A 189 -20.61 10.33 -17.25
N THR A 190 -19.95 10.86 -16.23
CA THR A 190 -18.48 10.83 -16.08
C THR A 190 -17.96 9.51 -15.51
N PHE A 191 -18.83 8.65 -14.96
CA PHE A 191 -18.40 7.38 -14.41
C PHE A 191 -18.23 6.33 -15.51
N LYS A 192 -17.10 5.64 -15.45
CA LYS A 192 -16.92 4.38 -16.16
C LYS A 192 -17.60 3.26 -15.39
N ILE A 193 -18.11 2.28 -16.13
CA ILE A 193 -18.72 1.08 -15.57
C ILE A 193 -17.76 -0.08 -15.76
N GLU A 194 -17.47 -0.74 -14.67
CA GLU A 194 -16.72 -1.99 -14.58
C GLU A 194 -17.63 -3.10 -14.11
N VAL A 195 -17.52 -4.29 -14.74
CA VAL A 195 -18.35 -5.48 -14.40
C VAL A 195 -17.44 -6.65 -14.09
N GLU A 196 -17.62 -7.27 -12.91
CA GLU A 196 -17.03 -8.55 -12.55
C GLU A 196 -17.76 -9.68 -13.27
N CYS A 197 -17.05 -10.47 -14.08
CA CYS A 197 -17.56 -11.60 -14.86
C CYS A 197 -16.85 -12.88 -14.45
N GLU A 198 -17.61 -13.90 -14.07
CA GLU A 198 -17.11 -15.22 -13.68
C GLU A 198 -17.21 -16.25 -14.82
N THR A 199 -17.91 -15.93 -15.92
CA THR A 199 -18.10 -16.83 -17.07
C THR A 199 -18.01 -16.06 -18.39
N LEU A 200 -17.80 -16.79 -19.50
CA LEU A 200 -17.74 -16.20 -20.85
C LEU A 200 -19.09 -15.62 -21.28
N GLU A 201 -20.21 -16.21 -20.86
CA GLU A 201 -21.57 -15.69 -21.13
C GLU A 201 -21.76 -14.33 -20.47
N MET A 202 -21.26 -14.14 -19.22
CA MET A 202 -21.28 -12.84 -18.55
C MET A 202 -20.41 -11.81 -19.29
N VAL A 203 -19.27 -12.22 -19.84
CA VAL A 203 -18.41 -11.35 -20.67
C VAL A 203 -19.17 -10.91 -21.93
N GLU A 204 -19.87 -11.81 -22.62
CA GLU A 204 -20.69 -11.50 -23.80
C GLU A 204 -21.82 -10.53 -23.46
N GLU A 205 -22.53 -10.74 -22.36
CA GLU A 205 -23.61 -9.85 -21.89
C GLU A 205 -23.08 -8.45 -21.55
N ALA A 206 -21.97 -8.37 -20.80
CA ALA A 206 -21.32 -7.11 -20.45
C ALA A 206 -20.85 -6.34 -21.71
N LEU A 207 -20.29 -7.04 -22.69
CA LEU A 207 -19.89 -6.48 -23.97
C LEU A 207 -21.10 -5.94 -24.78
N ALA A 208 -22.20 -6.65 -24.79
CA ALA A 208 -23.44 -6.21 -25.46
C ALA A 208 -23.97 -4.93 -24.82
N CYS A 209 -23.80 -4.76 -23.52
CA CYS A 209 -24.12 -3.53 -22.80
C CYS A 209 -23.11 -2.38 -23.02
N GLY A 210 -21.97 -2.64 -23.68
CA GLY A 210 -20.94 -1.64 -23.98
C GLY A 210 -20.28 -1.04 -22.73
N VAL A 211 -19.96 -1.85 -21.73
CA VAL A 211 -19.22 -1.42 -20.52
C VAL A 211 -17.78 -1.07 -20.85
N GLU A 212 -17.18 -0.18 -20.06
CA GLU A 212 -15.84 0.31 -20.31
C GLU A 212 -14.74 -0.62 -19.80
N ILE A 213 -15.05 -1.43 -18.76
CA ILE A 213 -14.09 -2.35 -18.14
C ILE A 213 -14.78 -3.67 -17.84
N ILE A 214 -14.12 -4.78 -18.18
CA ILE A 214 -14.56 -6.14 -17.87
C ILE A 214 -13.50 -6.79 -17.00
N MET A 215 -13.90 -7.20 -15.80
CA MET A 215 -13.03 -7.92 -14.88
C MET A 215 -13.31 -9.41 -14.94
N PHE A 216 -12.30 -10.20 -15.26
CA PHE A 216 -12.31 -11.67 -15.17
C PHE A 216 -12.07 -12.05 -13.71
N ASP A 217 -13.13 -12.43 -12.99
CA ASP A 217 -13.03 -12.77 -11.57
C ASP A 217 -12.91 -14.27 -11.38
N ASN A 218 -11.77 -14.72 -10.85
CA ASN A 218 -11.41 -16.14 -10.63
C ASN A 218 -11.49 -17.06 -11.86
N MET A 219 -11.43 -16.53 -13.07
CA MET A 219 -11.34 -17.32 -14.32
C MET A 219 -9.95 -17.98 -14.43
N ASP A 220 -9.89 -19.16 -15.04
CA ASP A 220 -8.62 -19.79 -15.36
C ASP A 220 -7.94 -19.15 -16.59
N LEU A 221 -6.70 -19.57 -16.88
CA LEU A 221 -5.91 -18.98 -17.97
C LEU A 221 -6.53 -19.17 -19.35
N ASP A 222 -7.20 -20.30 -19.59
CA ASP A 222 -7.81 -20.60 -20.89
C ASP A 222 -9.13 -19.83 -21.05
N GLU A 223 -9.92 -19.71 -19.99
CA GLU A 223 -11.09 -18.85 -19.93
C GLU A 223 -10.71 -17.38 -20.12
N MET A 224 -9.66 -16.87 -19.45
CA MET A 224 -9.15 -15.52 -19.66
C MET A 224 -8.75 -15.27 -21.12
N LYS A 225 -8.02 -16.20 -21.75
CA LYS A 225 -7.63 -16.09 -23.16
C LYS A 225 -8.86 -16.08 -24.09
N ALA A 226 -9.87 -16.90 -23.79
CA ALA A 226 -11.12 -16.90 -24.54
C ALA A 226 -11.88 -15.57 -24.36
N GLY A 227 -11.99 -15.10 -23.12
CA GLY A 227 -12.58 -13.81 -22.78
C GLY A 227 -11.87 -12.64 -23.48
N LEU A 228 -10.54 -12.61 -23.48
CA LEU A 228 -9.75 -11.61 -24.22
C LEU A 228 -10.04 -11.61 -25.72
N LYS A 229 -10.21 -12.79 -26.34
CA LYS A 229 -10.62 -12.88 -27.76
C LYS A 229 -12.03 -12.34 -27.98
N LEU A 230 -12.97 -12.64 -27.08
CA LEU A 230 -14.33 -12.09 -27.13
C LEU A 230 -14.31 -10.56 -26.98
N VAL A 231 -13.55 -10.03 -26.01
CA VAL A 231 -13.44 -8.58 -25.79
C VAL A 231 -12.83 -7.88 -26.99
N ASN A 232 -11.78 -8.42 -27.60
CA ASN A 232 -11.15 -7.93 -28.82
C ASN A 232 -10.93 -6.39 -28.82
N GLY A 233 -10.45 -5.84 -27.72
CA GLY A 233 -10.16 -4.42 -27.55
C GLY A 233 -11.39 -3.49 -27.43
N ARG A 234 -12.62 -4.01 -27.32
CA ARG A 234 -13.85 -3.23 -27.16
C ARG A 234 -14.02 -2.66 -25.76
N ALA A 235 -13.40 -3.27 -24.75
CA ALA A 235 -13.35 -2.81 -23.38
C ALA A 235 -11.94 -3.03 -22.82
N MET A 236 -11.60 -2.33 -21.75
CA MET A 236 -10.40 -2.60 -20.96
C MET A 236 -10.62 -3.89 -20.17
N THR A 237 -9.59 -4.70 -20.02
CA THR A 237 -9.67 -5.98 -19.33
C THR A 237 -8.89 -5.97 -18.03
N GLU A 238 -9.49 -6.53 -16.97
CA GLU A 238 -8.85 -6.70 -15.69
C GLU A 238 -8.93 -8.16 -15.24
N ALA A 239 -7.86 -8.71 -14.67
CA ALA A 239 -7.87 -10.02 -14.02
C ALA A 239 -7.86 -9.83 -12.51
N SER A 240 -8.71 -10.57 -11.79
CA SER A 240 -8.85 -10.57 -10.35
C SER A 240 -9.07 -11.98 -9.80
N GLY A 241 -8.87 -12.14 -8.50
CA GLY A 241 -9.11 -13.41 -7.80
C GLY A 241 -7.87 -14.26 -7.60
N SER A 242 -7.57 -14.56 -6.33
CA SER A 242 -6.50 -15.49 -5.89
C SER A 242 -5.09 -15.27 -6.49
N ILE A 243 -4.77 -14.03 -6.90
CA ILE A 243 -3.51 -13.69 -7.55
C ILE A 243 -2.39 -13.55 -6.51
N ASN A 244 -1.27 -14.23 -6.78
CA ASN A 244 -0.06 -14.26 -5.93
C ASN A 244 1.21 -14.22 -6.79
N GLU A 245 2.41 -14.23 -6.16
CA GLU A 245 3.70 -14.14 -6.86
C GLU A 245 3.92 -15.29 -7.85
N GLN A 246 3.29 -16.47 -7.66
CA GLN A 246 3.41 -17.64 -8.54
C GLN A 246 2.46 -17.57 -9.74
N THR A 247 1.29 -16.94 -9.57
CA THR A 247 0.23 -16.91 -10.60
C THR A 247 0.24 -15.64 -11.45
N ILE A 248 0.85 -14.55 -10.99
CA ILE A 248 0.77 -13.25 -11.68
C ILE A 248 1.43 -13.26 -13.07
N VAL A 249 2.56 -13.97 -13.25
CA VAL A 249 3.30 -13.96 -14.52
C VAL A 249 2.49 -14.59 -15.66
N PRO A 250 1.99 -15.82 -15.55
CA PRO A 250 1.18 -16.41 -16.62
C PRO A 250 -0.11 -15.62 -16.89
N ILE A 251 -0.71 -14.96 -15.88
CA ILE A 251 -1.86 -14.08 -16.08
C ILE A 251 -1.46 -12.83 -16.89
N ALA A 252 -0.36 -12.19 -16.54
CA ALA A 252 0.14 -11.02 -17.27
C ALA A 252 0.48 -11.33 -18.73
N GLU A 253 0.98 -12.54 -19.00
CA GLU A 253 1.31 -13.02 -20.34
C GLU A 253 0.09 -13.36 -21.21
N THR A 254 -1.12 -13.45 -20.63
CA THR A 254 -2.37 -13.56 -21.43
C THR A 254 -2.64 -12.31 -22.27
N GLY A 255 -2.08 -11.16 -21.86
CA GLY A 255 -2.29 -9.87 -22.52
C GLY A 255 -3.43 -9.03 -21.89
N VAL A 256 -3.92 -9.41 -20.71
CA VAL A 256 -4.87 -8.58 -19.93
C VAL A 256 -4.26 -7.21 -19.61
N ASP A 257 -5.08 -6.15 -19.57
CA ASP A 257 -4.58 -4.78 -19.39
C ASP A 257 -4.21 -4.48 -17.93
N ILE A 258 -4.98 -5.03 -16.98
CA ILE A 258 -4.86 -4.75 -15.54
C ILE A 258 -4.89 -6.07 -14.77
N ILE A 259 -4.13 -6.13 -13.68
CA ILE A 259 -4.21 -7.19 -12.67
C ILE A 259 -4.40 -6.56 -11.30
N SER A 260 -5.52 -6.82 -10.64
CA SER A 260 -5.79 -6.35 -9.28
C SER A 260 -5.41 -7.39 -8.24
N VAL A 261 -4.56 -6.98 -7.29
CA VAL A 261 -3.94 -7.88 -6.32
C VAL A 261 -4.26 -7.42 -4.90
N GLY A 262 -5.15 -8.14 -4.20
CA GLY A 262 -5.49 -7.86 -2.82
C GLY A 262 -4.34 -8.11 -1.84
N ASP A 263 -3.50 -9.10 -2.16
CA ASP A 263 -2.33 -9.52 -1.37
C ASP A 263 -1.33 -8.38 -1.09
N LEU A 264 -1.27 -7.36 -1.94
CA LEU A 264 -0.42 -6.19 -1.74
C LEU A 264 -0.70 -5.45 -0.43
N THR A 265 -1.93 -5.52 0.08
CA THR A 265 -2.37 -4.67 1.18
C THR A 265 -2.95 -5.43 2.39
N HIS A 266 -3.36 -6.70 2.24
CA HIS A 266 -3.94 -7.45 3.36
C HIS A 266 -3.01 -8.52 3.95
N SER A 267 -1.89 -8.88 3.28
CA SER A 267 -0.97 -9.95 3.71
C SER A 267 0.47 -9.51 3.59
N ILE A 268 0.81 -8.40 4.22
CA ILE A 268 2.16 -7.84 4.17
C ILE A 268 3.03 -8.33 5.34
N ARG A 269 4.34 -8.30 5.12
CA ARG A 269 5.34 -8.43 6.17
C ARG A 269 6.01 -7.09 6.37
N ALA A 270 5.94 -6.55 7.59
CA ALA A 270 6.59 -5.31 7.95
C ALA A 270 8.11 -5.39 7.72
N LEU A 271 8.72 -4.30 7.27
CA LEU A 271 10.17 -4.19 7.16
C LEU A 271 10.78 -4.00 8.55
N ASP A 272 11.81 -4.77 8.90
CA ASP A 272 12.46 -4.64 10.21
C ASP A 272 13.30 -3.35 10.26
N ILE A 273 12.90 -2.41 11.14
CA ILE A 273 13.47 -1.08 11.32
C ILE A 273 13.58 -0.82 12.83
N SER A 274 14.62 -0.10 13.24
CA SER A 274 14.86 0.29 14.64
C SER A 274 15.19 1.77 14.77
N LEU A 275 14.98 2.29 15.99
CA LEU A 275 15.47 3.57 16.45
C LEU A 275 16.48 3.35 17.55
N ASP A 276 17.63 4.02 17.49
CA ASP A 276 18.59 4.07 18.59
C ASP A 276 18.93 5.55 18.88
N VAL A 277 18.94 5.89 20.16
CA VAL A 277 19.39 7.19 20.65
C VAL A 277 20.91 7.20 20.67
N GLN A 278 21.51 8.29 20.19
CA GLN A 278 22.95 8.46 19.97
C GLN A 278 23.48 7.47 18.92
N ASP A 279 24.24 6.45 19.30
CA ASP A 279 24.85 5.47 18.41
C ASP A 279 24.03 4.19 18.31
N ILE A 280 24.11 3.51 17.15
CA ILE A 280 23.51 2.19 16.97
C ILE A 280 24.11 1.22 18.00
N LYS A 281 23.27 0.64 18.84
CA LYS A 281 23.69 -0.24 19.94
C LYS A 281 24.51 -1.45 19.44
N PRO A 282 25.50 -1.92 20.23
CA PRO A 282 26.42 -2.99 19.80
C PRO A 282 25.72 -4.30 19.37
N SER A 283 24.57 -4.64 19.98
CA SER A 283 23.79 -5.82 19.59
C SER A 283 23.21 -5.68 18.18
N ALA A 284 22.71 -4.50 17.83
CA ALA A 284 22.20 -4.21 16.50
C ALA A 284 23.32 -4.18 15.45
N GLN A 285 24.49 -3.60 15.77
CA GLN A 285 25.67 -3.63 14.90
C GLN A 285 26.10 -5.07 14.55
N ARG A 286 26.09 -5.98 15.54
CA ARG A 286 26.37 -7.41 15.30
C ARG A 286 25.35 -8.05 14.38
N THR A 287 24.07 -7.76 14.58
CA THR A 287 23.00 -8.29 13.73
C THR A 287 23.12 -7.78 12.29
N ILE A 288 23.35 -6.48 12.10
CA ILE A 288 23.56 -5.85 10.78
C ILE A 288 24.75 -6.51 10.06
N ARG A 289 25.87 -6.74 10.77
CA ARG A 289 27.05 -7.42 10.19
C ARG A 289 26.70 -8.81 9.67
N ARG A 290 26.04 -9.65 10.49
CA ARG A 290 25.61 -10.99 10.08
C ARG A 290 24.68 -10.98 8.86
N LEU A 291 23.74 -10.06 8.83
CA LEU A 291 22.81 -9.94 7.68
C LEU A 291 23.52 -9.52 6.40
N LYS A 292 24.52 -8.62 6.50
CA LYS A 292 25.34 -8.23 5.34
C LYS A 292 26.23 -9.38 4.85
N GLU A 293 26.74 -10.19 5.74
CA GLU A 293 27.55 -11.39 5.39
C GLU A 293 26.70 -12.46 4.70
N ALA A 294 25.45 -12.67 5.16
CA ALA A 294 24.52 -13.63 4.57
C ALA A 294 23.96 -13.24 3.20
N ALA A 295 24.03 -11.95 2.84
CA ALA A 295 23.54 -11.41 1.56
C ALA A 295 24.63 -11.37 0.46
N ARG A 296 25.88 -11.73 0.77
CA ARG A 296 27.02 -11.90 -0.15
C ARG A 296 27.10 -13.32 -0.67
#